data_718116a39a1204a6e96f75fb196d3a42
#
_entry.id   718116a39a1204a6e96f75fb196d3a42
#
_cell.length_a   1.000
_cell.length_b   1.000
_cell.length_c   1.000
_cell.angle_alpha   90.00
_cell.angle_beta   90.00
_cell.angle_gamma   90.00
#
_symmetry.space_group_name_H-M   'P 1'
#
loop_
_entity.id
_entity.type
_entity.pdbx_description
1 polymer ?
#
loop_
_entity_poly.entity_id
_entity_poly.type
_entity_poly.pdbx_seq_one_letter_code
_entity_poly.pdbx_strand_id
1 'polypeptide(L)'
;MTETPDLDPEDRKIVTLARSARARNGVPEGAAVRDETGRTYVAGTVALDSLRLSALRTAVAMAVASGAKSLEAAAVVTEAEAASEEDRAAVRDLGGPGTPVLVAGPDGAVRATVSAGCPRSYACLSG
;
A
#
# COMPACT_ATOMS: atom_id res chain seq x y z
N MET A 1 24.70 -6.21 0.39
CA MET A 1 24.15 -5.84 0.43
C MET A 1 23.54 -5.26 0.05
N THR A 2 23.23 -5.04 -0.25
CA THR A 2 22.69 -4.37 -0.55
C THR A 2 21.68 -4.07 -0.24
N GLU A 3 21.07 -3.75 -0.18
CA GLU A 3 20.13 -3.48 0.25
C GLU A 3 19.33 -2.59 -0.21
N THR A 4 18.15 -2.46 0.03
CA THR A 4 17.25 -1.47 -0.25
C THR A 4 17.68 -0.31 0.46
N PRO A 5 18.58 0.28 -0.04
CA PRO A 5 19.30 1.16 0.76
C PRO A 5 18.60 2.40 1.10
N ASP A 6 17.79 2.89 0.25
CA ASP A 6 17.34 4.22 0.46
C ASP A 6 15.93 4.35 0.94
N LEU A 7 15.40 3.29 1.52
CA LEU A 7 14.04 3.35 2.01
C LEU A 7 13.98 4.22 3.26
N ASP A 8 13.12 5.23 3.20
CA ASP A 8 12.87 6.09 4.34
C ASP A 8 12.43 5.24 5.53
N PRO A 9 12.91 5.50 6.74
CA PRO A 9 12.48 4.73 7.91
C PRO A 9 10.98 4.68 8.10
N GLU A 10 10.27 5.75 7.77
CA GLU A 10 8.82 5.75 7.89
C GLU A 10 8.17 4.86 6.84
N ASP A 11 8.78 4.77 5.66
CA ASP A 11 8.28 3.86 4.63
C ASP A 11 8.60 2.41 4.99
N ARG A 12 9.76 2.17 5.56
CA ARG A 12 10.11 0.84 6.01
C ARG A 12 9.13 0.37 7.07
N LYS A 13 8.70 1.28 7.93
CA LYS A 13 7.76 0.96 8.98
C LYS A 13 6.43 0.46 8.41
N ILE A 14 5.90 1.12 7.39
CA ILE A 14 4.62 0.67 6.86
C ILE A 14 4.76 -0.65 6.10
N VAL A 15 5.91 -0.92 5.50
CA VAL A 15 6.14 -2.23 4.90
C VAL A 15 6.15 -3.30 5.98
N THR A 16 6.81 -3.04 7.10
CA THR A 16 6.86 -3.99 8.21
C THR A 16 5.47 -4.25 8.78
N LEU A 17 4.67 -3.19 8.94
CA LEU A 17 3.31 -3.36 9.44
C LEU A 17 2.45 -4.15 8.48
N ALA A 18 2.58 -3.90 7.19
CA ALA A 18 1.84 -4.63 6.18
C ALA A 18 2.22 -6.11 6.19
N ARG A 19 3.50 -6.39 6.34
CA ARG A 19 3.98 -7.76 6.38
C ARG A 19 3.41 -8.50 7.59
N SER A 20 3.41 -7.84 8.74
CA SER A 20 2.87 -8.42 9.96
C SER A 20 1.38 -8.70 9.83
N ALA A 21 0.63 -7.80 9.20
CA ALA A 21 -0.80 -8.00 9.04
C ALA A 21 -1.08 -9.22 8.17
N ARG A 22 -0.33 -9.38 7.10
CA ARG A 22 -0.49 -10.53 6.23
C ARG A 22 -0.26 -11.83 7.00
N ALA A 23 0.84 -11.88 7.73
CA ALA A 23 1.20 -13.10 8.45
C ALA A 23 0.25 -13.40 9.59
N ARG A 24 -0.10 -12.37 10.36
CA ARG A 24 -0.94 -12.55 11.53
C ARG A 24 -2.35 -12.98 11.14
N ASN A 25 -2.86 -12.46 10.06
CA ASN A 25 -4.22 -12.78 9.63
C ASN A 25 -4.28 -13.99 8.71
N GLY A 26 -3.14 -14.47 8.24
CA GLY A 26 -3.12 -15.63 7.36
C GLY A 26 -3.81 -15.38 6.04
N VAL A 27 -3.66 -14.19 5.48
CA VAL A 27 -4.36 -13.79 4.26
C VAL A 27 -3.35 -13.53 3.15
N PRO A 28 -3.84 -13.46 1.88
CA PRO A 28 -2.93 -13.29 0.75
C PRO A 28 -2.13 -12.00 0.77
N GLU A 29 -2.69 -10.92 1.30
CA GLU A 29 -2.01 -9.65 1.28
C GLU A 29 -2.17 -8.91 2.59
N GLY A 30 -1.17 -8.08 2.90
CA GLY A 30 -1.27 -7.13 3.99
C GLY A 30 -0.94 -5.76 3.42
N ALA A 31 -1.45 -4.72 4.05
CA ALA A 31 -1.22 -3.37 3.56
C ALA A 31 -1.19 -2.39 4.70
N ALA A 32 -0.55 -1.27 4.48
CA ALA A 32 -0.54 -0.17 5.45
C ALA A 32 -0.44 1.14 4.68
N VAL A 33 -1.12 2.15 5.18
CA VAL A 33 -1.02 3.49 4.60
C VAL A 33 -0.71 4.47 5.72
N ARG A 34 -0.06 5.58 5.37
CA ARG A 34 0.28 6.63 6.32
C ARG A 34 -0.40 7.91 5.86
N ASP A 35 -1.16 8.55 6.75
CA ASP A 35 -1.87 9.76 6.38
C ASP A 35 -1.02 11.00 6.60
N GLU A 36 -1.61 12.16 6.32
CA GLU A 36 -0.90 13.43 6.37
C GLU A 36 -0.44 13.81 7.78
N THR A 37 -0.98 13.17 8.79
CA THR A 37 -0.57 13.44 10.17
C THR A 37 0.47 12.45 10.68
N GLY A 38 0.83 11.48 9.84
CA GLY A 38 1.77 10.44 10.23
C GLY A 38 1.11 9.22 10.84
N ARG A 39 -0.21 9.21 10.95
CA ARG A 39 -0.93 8.07 11.50
C ARG A 39 -0.99 6.96 10.46
N THR A 40 -0.86 5.71 10.92
CA THR A 40 -0.88 4.57 10.01
C THR A 40 -2.13 3.74 10.20
N TYR A 41 -2.57 3.12 9.10
CA TYR A 41 -3.74 2.24 9.08
C TYR A 41 -3.30 0.95 8.41
N VAL A 42 -3.56 -0.18 9.08
CA VAL A 42 -3.01 -1.48 8.68
C VAL A 42 -4.16 -2.46 8.49
N ALA A 43 -4.11 -3.23 7.42
CA ALA A 43 -5.20 -4.14 7.11
C ALA A 43 -4.70 -5.36 6.35
N GLY A 44 -5.48 -6.43 6.42
CA GLY A 44 -5.28 -7.60 5.57
C GLY A 44 -6.43 -7.74 4.60
N THR A 45 -6.30 -8.69 3.68
CA THR A 45 -7.35 -9.00 2.72
C THR A 45 -8.65 -9.34 3.43
N VAL A 46 -9.76 -8.82 2.93
CA VAL A 46 -11.09 -9.14 3.44
C VAL A 46 -11.81 -9.97 2.38
N ALA A 47 -12.26 -11.15 2.77
CA ALA A 47 -12.90 -12.06 1.81
C ALA A 47 -14.10 -12.73 2.47
N LEU A 48 -15.19 -12.01 2.52
CA LEU A 48 -16.45 -12.51 3.02
C LEU A 48 -17.41 -12.68 1.85
N ASP A 49 -18.51 -13.35 2.07
CA ASP A 49 -19.46 -13.56 0.99
C ASP A 49 -19.94 -12.25 0.39
N SER A 50 -20.22 -11.27 1.23
CA SER A 50 -20.80 -10.01 0.77
C SER A 50 -19.85 -8.84 0.87
N LEU A 51 -18.61 -9.08 1.25
CA LEU A 51 -17.64 -7.99 1.37
C LEU A 51 -16.27 -8.50 0.99
N ARG A 52 -15.77 -8.04 -0.14
CA ARG A 52 -14.45 -8.45 -0.62
C ARG A 52 -13.65 -7.22 -0.94
N LEU A 53 -12.55 -7.06 -0.22
CA LEU A 53 -11.67 -5.91 -0.40
C LEU A 53 -10.24 -6.40 -0.38
N SER A 54 -9.41 -5.82 -1.24
CA SER A 54 -7.99 -6.05 -1.13
C SER A 54 -7.49 -5.42 0.16
N ALA A 55 -6.32 -5.85 0.60
CA ALA A 55 -5.74 -5.30 1.82
C ALA A 55 -5.53 -3.79 1.68
N LEU A 56 -5.01 -3.35 0.54
CA LEU A 56 -4.70 -1.93 0.37
C LEU A 56 -5.97 -1.10 0.32
N ARG A 57 -7.00 -1.56 -0.37
CA ARG A 57 -8.27 -0.83 -0.41
C ARG A 57 -8.90 -0.76 0.97
N THR A 58 -8.73 -1.81 1.77
CA THR A 58 -9.24 -1.79 3.15
C THR A 58 -8.51 -0.75 3.97
N ALA A 59 -7.17 -0.69 3.84
CA ALA A 59 -6.40 0.29 4.61
C ALA A 59 -6.80 1.72 4.23
N VAL A 60 -7.01 1.97 2.93
CA VAL A 60 -7.47 3.29 2.49
C VAL A 60 -8.84 3.60 3.08
N ALA A 61 -9.74 2.62 3.06
CA ALA A 61 -11.07 2.83 3.64
C ALA A 61 -11.00 3.16 5.12
N MET A 62 -10.12 2.50 5.85
CA MET A 62 -9.94 2.79 7.27
C MET A 62 -9.45 4.20 7.49
N ALA A 63 -8.52 4.65 6.66
CA ALA A 63 -8.01 6.01 6.77
C ALA A 63 -9.11 7.03 6.53
N VAL A 64 -9.87 6.84 5.46
CA VAL A 64 -10.98 7.74 5.14
C VAL A 64 -12.00 7.74 6.25
N ALA A 65 -12.37 6.57 6.73
CA ALA A 65 -13.37 6.44 7.78
C ALA A 65 -12.90 7.07 9.09
N SER A 66 -11.60 7.20 9.26
CA SER A 66 -11.02 7.79 10.47
C SER A 66 -10.77 9.29 10.32
N GLY A 67 -11.09 9.87 9.18
CA GLY A 67 -10.96 11.29 8.98
C GLY A 67 -9.69 11.76 8.29
N ALA A 68 -8.90 10.86 7.74
CA ALA A 68 -7.70 11.26 7.02
C ALA A 68 -8.08 12.12 5.81
N LYS A 69 -7.27 13.13 5.54
CA LYS A 69 -7.51 14.04 4.43
C LYS A 69 -6.63 13.71 3.23
N SER A 70 -5.54 13.00 3.45
CA SER A 70 -4.61 12.66 2.38
C SER A 70 -3.73 11.51 2.84
N LEU A 71 -2.92 10.99 1.92
CA LEU A 71 -1.96 9.92 2.24
C LEU A 71 -0.57 10.37 1.84
N GLU A 72 0.40 10.03 2.68
CA GLU A 72 1.79 10.28 2.37
C GLU A 72 2.44 9.10 1.67
N ALA A 73 1.99 7.89 1.97
CA ALA A 73 2.57 6.70 1.36
C ALA A 73 1.68 5.50 1.62
N ALA A 74 1.82 4.49 0.79
CA ALA A 74 1.09 3.24 0.94
C ALA A 74 2.05 2.08 0.70
N ALA A 75 1.78 0.94 1.34
CA ALA A 75 2.58 -0.27 1.13
C ALA A 75 1.65 -1.47 1.06
N VAL A 76 1.98 -2.40 0.19
CA VAL A 76 1.28 -3.68 0.12
C VAL A 76 2.30 -4.80 0.07
N VAL A 77 2.08 -5.81 0.90
CA VAL A 77 2.92 -7.01 0.92
C VAL A 77 2.11 -8.12 0.27
N THR A 78 2.63 -8.66 -0.82
CA THR A 78 1.89 -9.56 -1.68
C THR A 78 2.86 -10.44 -2.45
N GLU A 79 2.37 -11.57 -2.95
CA GLU A 79 3.17 -12.37 -3.86
C GLU A 79 3.09 -11.88 -5.29
N ALA A 80 2.16 -10.97 -5.58
CA ALA A 80 2.04 -10.40 -6.90
C ALA A 80 3.21 -9.48 -7.20
N GLU A 81 3.45 -9.26 -8.47
CA GLU A 81 4.58 -8.43 -8.89
C GLU A 81 4.27 -6.94 -8.80
N ALA A 82 3.01 -6.58 -8.79
CA ALA A 82 2.62 -5.19 -8.86
C ALA A 82 1.31 -4.98 -8.12
N ALA A 83 1.06 -3.72 -7.73
CA ALA A 83 -0.22 -3.34 -7.17
C ALA A 83 -1.25 -3.29 -8.30
N SER A 84 -2.47 -3.71 -8.00
CA SER A 84 -3.53 -3.68 -9.01
C SER A 84 -3.95 -2.25 -9.31
N GLU A 85 -4.63 -2.09 -10.43
CA GLU A 85 -5.14 -0.77 -10.80
C GLU A 85 -6.16 -0.29 -9.78
N GLU A 86 -7.02 -1.18 -9.29
CA GLU A 86 -8.00 -0.79 -8.29
C GLU A 86 -7.34 -0.31 -7.01
N ASP A 87 -6.26 -0.98 -6.61
CA ASP A 87 -5.54 -0.58 -5.40
C ASP A 87 -4.93 0.80 -5.58
N ARG A 88 -4.29 1.02 -6.73
CA ARG A 88 -3.65 2.31 -6.97
C ARG A 88 -4.68 3.43 -7.10
N ALA A 89 -5.84 3.10 -7.69
CA ALA A 89 -6.90 4.09 -7.82
C ALA A 89 -7.40 4.54 -6.45
N ALA A 90 -7.55 3.61 -5.51
CA ALA A 90 -8.00 3.97 -4.18
C ALA A 90 -6.99 4.89 -3.48
N VAL A 91 -5.71 4.58 -3.62
CA VAL A 91 -4.67 5.43 -3.03
C VAL A 91 -4.69 6.81 -3.69
N ARG A 92 -4.84 6.84 -5.01
CA ARG A 92 -4.87 8.11 -5.75
C ARG A 92 -6.04 8.98 -5.34
N ASP A 93 -7.20 8.35 -5.10
CA ASP A 93 -8.39 9.11 -4.72
C ASP A 93 -8.18 9.90 -3.44
N LEU A 94 -7.48 9.34 -2.49
CA LEU A 94 -7.29 10.02 -1.21
C LEU A 94 -5.99 10.82 -1.18
N GLY A 95 -4.91 10.25 -1.69
CA GLY A 95 -3.60 10.87 -1.55
C GLY A 95 -3.12 11.65 -2.74
N GLY A 96 -3.77 11.48 -3.89
CA GLY A 96 -3.35 12.16 -5.10
C GLY A 96 -2.43 11.27 -5.94
N PRO A 97 -2.22 11.67 -7.20
CA PRO A 97 -1.47 10.84 -8.14
C PRO A 97 0.00 10.67 -7.80
N GLY A 98 0.54 11.55 -6.98
CA GLY A 98 1.96 11.44 -6.60
C GLY A 98 2.24 10.54 -5.42
N THR A 99 1.22 9.95 -4.81
CA THR A 99 1.41 9.15 -3.61
C THR A 99 2.18 7.87 -3.97
N PRO A 100 3.30 7.59 -3.29
CA PRO A 100 4.04 6.38 -3.58
C PRO A 100 3.35 5.15 -3.04
N VAL A 101 3.41 4.08 -3.81
CA VAL A 101 2.90 2.77 -3.41
C VAL A 101 4.09 1.81 -3.46
N LEU A 102 4.47 1.30 -2.30
CA LEU A 102 5.56 0.36 -2.18
C LEU A 102 5.00 -1.06 -2.28
N VAL A 103 5.54 -1.84 -3.19
CA VAL A 103 5.11 -3.22 -3.37
C VAL A 103 6.24 -4.11 -2.87
N ALA A 104 5.95 -4.90 -1.86
CA ALA A 104 6.94 -5.76 -1.24
C ALA A 104 6.47 -7.20 -1.27
N GLY A 105 7.42 -8.13 -1.27
CA GLY A 105 7.11 -9.54 -1.19
C GLY A 105 6.89 -9.99 0.24
N PRO A 106 6.49 -11.26 0.40
CA PRO A 106 6.24 -11.79 1.76
C PRO A 106 7.44 -11.72 2.68
N ASP A 107 8.64 -11.64 2.12
CA ASP A 107 9.84 -11.50 2.92
C ASP A 107 10.07 -10.06 3.36
N GLY A 108 9.23 -9.13 2.92
CA GLY A 108 9.38 -7.73 3.29
C GLY A 108 10.29 -6.93 2.38
N ALA A 109 10.86 -7.56 1.37
CA ALA A 109 11.74 -6.84 0.44
C ALA A 109 10.91 -6.07 -0.57
N VAL A 110 11.19 -4.78 -0.69
CA VAL A 110 10.48 -3.94 -1.64
C VAL A 110 10.93 -4.28 -3.04
N ARG A 111 9.99 -4.64 -3.89
CA ARG A 111 10.25 -5.00 -5.27
C ARG A 111 10.03 -3.85 -6.23
N ALA A 112 9.13 -2.94 -5.88
CA ALA A 112 8.81 -1.82 -6.77
C ALA A 112 8.20 -0.70 -5.95
N THR A 113 8.42 0.52 -6.41
CA THR A 113 7.75 1.69 -5.85
C THR A 113 7.17 2.43 -7.04
N VAL A 114 5.86 2.59 -7.05
CA VAL A 114 5.18 3.23 -8.17
C VAL A 114 4.32 4.36 -7.65
N SER A 115 3.99 5.29 -8.54
CA SER A 115 3.09 6.37 -8.19
C SER A 115 1.65 5.91 -8.34
N ALA A 116 0.79 6.31 -7.42
CA ALA A 116 -0.61 5.91 -7.46
C ALA A 116 -1.30 6.39 -8.73
N GLY A 117 -0.88 7.52 -9.27
CA GLY A 117 -1.50 8.08 -10.46
C GLY A 117 -0.99 7.53 -11.77
N CYS A 118 -0.08 6.57 -11.71
CA CYS A 118 0.54 6.05 -12.91
C CYS A 118 -0.40 5.08 -13.61
N PRO A 119 -0.99 5.46 -14.76
CA PRO A 119 -1.78 4.49 -15.51
C PRO A 119 -0.83 3.45 -16.02
N ARG A 120 -1.34 2.25 -16.16
CA ARG A 120 -0.47 1.17 -16.48
C ARG A 120 0.21 1.30 -17.84
N SER A 121 -0.27 2.13 -18.73
CA SER A 121 0.31 2.08 -20.05
C SER A 121 1.44 3.05 -20.29
N TYR A 122 1.33 4.31 -19.91
CA TYR A 122 2.40 5.20 -20.32
C TYR A 122 2.63 6.41 -19.47
N ALA A 123 1.69 6.79 -18.68
CA ALA A 123 1.86 8.04 -17.97
C ALA A 123 2.97 8.01 -16.97
N CYS A 124 3.36 6.84 -16.53
CA CYS A 124 4.48 6.75 -15.61
C CYS A 124 5.76 7.26 -16.20
N LEU A 125 5.84 7.23 -17.51
CA LEU A 125 7.08 7.59 -18.17
C LEU A 125 7.36 9.07 -18.09
N SER A 126 6.36 9.85 -17.99
CA SER A 126 6.58 11.27 -17.98
C SER A 126 6.85 11.79 -16.59
N GLY A 127 6.87 10.93 -15.67
CA GLY A 127 7.34 11.29 -14.35
C GLY A 127 6.36 11.95 -13.52
#